data_14fd797a4a2da64bf1ef5d80c806cd7d
#
_entry.id   14fd797a4a2da64bf1ef5d80c806cd7d
#
_cell.length_a   1.000
_cell.length_b   1.000
_cell.length_c   1.000
_cell.angle_alpha   90.00
_cell.angle_beta   90.00
_cell.angle_gamma   90.00
#
_symmetry.space_group_name_H-M   'P 1'
#
loop_
_entity.id
_entity.type
_entity.pdbx_description
1 polymer ?
#
loop_
_entity_poly.entity_id
_entity_poly.type
_entity_poly.pdbx_seq_one_letter_code
_entity_poly.pdbx_strand_id
1 'polypeptide(L)'
;GIDKNQDLIYISIGTGVAAGILHQGQLYHGANSSAGELGHVTIVPNGPACPCGNHGCLQQLISEQAIASRAREKLKSGTPSRLYAVAGHHPERLTAYDVIDAAEQGDALACEVIDTAAEHLAIAVGNLINLFNPEKIVIGGPVGNRSSRLATTLREKVPYRAMAYPLSAVEISTSTLGEQAGAIGAAVLVLQRAHQLLFQAPITPAKAAADQHRAETT
;
A
#
# COMPACT_ATOMS: atom_id res chain seq x y z
N GLY A 1 -6.66 -16.45 -8.23
CA GLY A 1 -5.28 -16.58 -8.65
C GLY A 1 -4.88 -15.33 -9.41
N ILE A 2 -3.66 -14.85 -9.23
CA ILE A 2 -3.10 -13.77 -10.05
C ILE A 2 -2.77 -14.40 -11.40
N ASP A 3 -3.30 -13.84 -12.47
CA ASP A 3 -2.93 -14.25 -13.83
C ASP A 3 -1.42 -13.94 -14.02
N LYS A 4 -0.67 -14.89 -14.62
CA LYS A 4 0.80 -14.80 -14.69
C LYS A 4 1.34 -13.58 -15.46
N ASN A 5 0.45 -12.82 -16.11
CA ASN A 5 0.80 -11.63 -16.91
C ASN A 5 0.13 -10.34 -16.40
N GLN A 6 -0.46 -10.34 -15.20
CA GLN A 6 -1.25 -9.21 -14.71
C GLN A 6 -0.36 -8.07 -14.20
N ASP A 7 -0.66 -6.85 -14.61
CA ASP A 7 -0.10 -5.61 -14.06
C ASP A 7 -0.96 -5.18 -12.86
N LEU A 8 -0.40 -5.32 -11.65
CA LEU A 8 -1.12 -5.10 -10.41
C LEU A 8 -0.29 -4.23 -9.46
N ILE A 9 -0.96 -3.31 -8.76
CA ILE A 9 -0.36 -2.56 -7.65
C ILE A 9 -1.14 -2.87 -6.36
N TYR A 10 -0.45 -3.42 -5.36
CA TYR A 10 -0.99 -3.61 -4.02
C TYR A 10 -0.54 -2.48 -3.11
N ILE A 11 -1.48 -1.77 -2.46
CA ILE A 11 -1.20 -0.69 -1.53
C ILE A 11 -1.56 -1.15 -0.12
N SER A 12 -0.56 -1.23 0.76
CA SER A 12 -0.75 -1.54 2.17
C SER A 12 -0.81 -0.26 3.00
N ILE A 13 -1.88 -0.10 3.79
CA ILE A 13 -2.10 1.03 4.68
C ILE A 13 -2.25 0.52 6.11
N GLY A 14 -1.32 0.90 6.97
CA GLY A 14 -1.25 0.52 8.38
C GLY A 14 -0.45 1.54 9.17
N THR A 15 0.49 1.09 10.01
CA THR A 15 1.47 1.97 10.69
C THR A 15 2.34 2.74 9.69
N GLY A 16 2.62 2.13 8.53
CA GLY A 16 3.24 2.72 7.37
C GLY A 16 2.35 2.61 6.14
N VAL A 17 2.82 3.19 5.03
CA VAL A 17 2.18 3.07 3.71
C VAL A 17 3.23 2.63 2.70
N ALA A 18 2.95 1.54 1.98
CA ALA A 18 3.84 1.01 0.96
C ALA A 18 3.04 0.45 -0.22
N ALA A 19 3.68 0.30 -1.37
CA ALA A 19 3.11 -0.37 -2.53
C ALA A 19 3.99 -1.54 -2.99
N GLY A 20 3.36 -2.64 -3.39
CA GLY A 20 3.99 -3.70 -4.17
C GLY A 20 3.53 -3.58 -5.62
N ILE A 21 4.47 -3.46 -6.54
CA ILE A 21 4.19 -3.28 -7.97
C ILE A 21 4.53 -4.58 -8.69
N LEU A 22 3.54 -5.21 -9.31
CA LEU A 22 3.74 -6.34 -10.20
C LEU A 22 3.60 -5.85 -11.65
N HIS A 23 4.60 -6.12 -12.45
CA HIS A 23 4.62 -5.88 -13.88
C HIS A 23 4.80 -7.22 -14.60
N GLN A 24 3.86 -7.57 -15.49
CA GLN A 24 3.81 -8.87 -16.15
C GLN A 24 3.91 -10.05 -15.16
N GLY A 25 3.22 -9.93 -14.02
CA GLY A 25 3.19 -10.93 -12.96
C GLY A 25 4.48 -11.05 -12.14
N GLN A 26 5.48 -10.21 -12.37
CA GLN A 26 6.73 -10.19 -11.62
C GLN A 26 6.80 -8.96 -10.71
N LEU A 27 7.34 -9.16 -9.49
CA LEU A 27 7.54 -8.06 -8.57
C LEU A 27 8.63 -7.12 -9.08
N TYR A 28 8.28 -5.85 -9.23
CA TYR A 28 9.22 -4.80 -9.60
C TYR A 28 10.00 -4.33 -8.38
N HIS A 29 11.31 -4.59 -8.38
CA HIS A 29 12.18 -4.26 -7.26
C HIS A 29 12.80 -2.86 -7.34
N GLY A 30 12.92 -2.30 -8.55
CA GLY A 30 13.74 -1.11 -8.77
C GLY A 30 15.24 -1.40 -8.73
N ALA A 31 16.06 -0.37 -8.90
CA ALA A 31 17.52 -0.51 -9.05
C ALA A 31 18.22 -1.04 -7.79
N ASN A 32 17.71 -0.72 -6.61
CA ASN A 32 18.30 -1.08 -5.31
C ASN A 32 17.29 -1.78 -4.38
N SER A 33 16.26 -2.40 -4.95
CA SER A 33 15.18 -3.09 -4.23
C SER A 33 14.33 -2.17 -3.34
N SER A 34 14.25 -0.88 -3.66
CA SER A 34 13.45 0.13 -2.92
C SER A 34 12.25 0.66 -3.74
N ALA A 35 11.78 -0.08 -4.74
CA ALA A 35 10.54 0.29 -5.41
C ALA A 35 9.33 0.13 -4.48
N GLY A 36 8.32 1.00 -4.68
CA GLY A 36 7.07 0.88 -3.92
C GLY A 36 7.01 1.74 -2.65
N GLU A 37 7.95 2.64 -2.42
CA GLU A 37 7.96 3.61 -1.30
C GLU A 37 6.88 4.69 -1.44
N LEU A 38 5.63 4.28 -1.75
CA LEU A 38 4.48 5.15 -2.00
C LEU A 38 4.18 6.07 -0.80
N GLY A 39 4.42 5.59 0.41
CA GLY A 39 4.23 6.37 1.64
C GLY A 39 5.08 7.62 1.73
N HIS A 40 6.19 7.68 0.99
CA HIS A 40 7.11 8.81 0.97
C HIS A 40 6.94 9.73 -0.24
N VAL A 41 5.96 9.48 -1.10
CA VAL A 41 5.58 10.43 -2.16
C VAL A 41 4.90 11.65 -1.55
N THR A 42 5.35 12.85 -1.91
CA THR A 42 4.75 14.11 -1.47
C THR A 42 3.37 14.30 -2.11
N ILE A 43 2.35 14.38 -1.28
CA ILE A 43 0.95 14.65 -1.69
C ILE A 43 0.56 16.10 -1.41
N VAL A 44 1.02 16.63 -0.28
CA VAL A 44 0.75 18.02 0.13
C VAL A 44 2.07 18.75 0.23
N PRO A 45 2.45 19.60 -0.73
CA PRO A 45 3.63 20.45 -0.61
C PRO A 45 3.57 21.27 0.68
N ASN A 46 4.67 21.33 1.43
CA ASN A 46 4.74 21.98 2.74
C ASN A 46 3.79 21.39 3.82
N GLY A 47 3.33 20.15 3.64
CA GLY A 47 2.54 19.41 4.62
C GLY A 47 3.38 18.95 5.83
N PRO A 48 2.85 18.03 6.66
CA PRO A 48 3.53 17.55 7.86
C PRO A 48 4.93 17.02 7.57
N ALA A 49 5.88 17.28 8.48
CA ALA A 49 7.23 16.73 8.40
C ALA A 49 7.21 15.19 8.45
N CYS A 50 8.05 14.56 7.64
CA CYS A 50 8.19 13.11 7.60
C CYS A 50 9.58 12.71 8.13
N PRO A 51 9.70 11.60 8.89
CA PRO A 51 10.99 11.10 9.34
C PRO A 51 12.01 10.79 8.21
N CYS A 52 11.54 10.63 6.97
CA CYS A 52 12.43 10.48 5.81
C CYS A 52 13.18 11.76 5.40
N GLY A 53 12.92 12.89 6.07
CA GLY A 53 13.50 14.20 5.77
C GLY A 53 12.65 15.08 4.84
N ASN A 54 11.57 14.56 4.28
CA ASN A 54 10.66 15.28 3.39
C ASN A 54 9.42 15.82 4.15
N HIS A 55 8.54 16.55 3.46
CA HIS A 55 7.28 17.08 3.98
C HIS A 55 6.10 16.63 3.13
N GLY A 56 4.93 16.46 3.78
CA GLY A 56 3.67 16.13 3.11
C GLY A 56 3.63 14.76 2.44
N CYS A 57 4.45 13.84 2.89
CA CYS A 57 4.44 12.45 2.46
C CYS A 57 3.07 11.80 2.72
N LEU A 58 2.62 10.94 1.82
CA LEU A 58 1.34 10.24 1.91
C LEU A 58 1.16 9.55 3.28
N GLN A 59 2.20 8.90 3.79
CA GLN A 59 2.16 8.22 5.09
C GLN A 59 1.77 9.15 6.24
N GLN A 60 2.21 10.42 6.23
CA GLN A 60 1.87 11.41 7.25
C GLN A 60 0.41 11.90 7.16
N LEU A 61 -0.31 11.47 6.14
CA LEU A 61 -1.67 11.90 5.85
C LEU A 61 -2.72 10.80 6.05
N ILE A 62 -2.33 9.50 5.85
CA ILE A 62 -3.27 8.38 5.82
C ILE A 62 -2.88 7.17 6.67
N SER A 63 -1.71 7.14 7.33
CA SER A 63 -1.36 6.05 8.24
C SER A 63 -2.26 6.01 9.48
N GLU A 64 -2.21 4.90 10.23
CA GLU A 64 -2.91 4.77 11.52
C GLU A 64 -2.65 5.98 12.42
N GLN A 65 -1.38 6.37 12.56
CA GLN A 65 -1.02 7.53 13.39
C GLN A 65 -1.59 8.84 12.85
N ALA A 66 -1.57 9.03 11.53
CA ALA A 66 -2.10 10.23 10.90
C ALA A 66 -3.62 10.37 11.10
N ILE A 67 -4.37 9.28 10.92
CA ILE A 67 -5.82 9.22 11.16
C ILE A 67 -6.15 9.55 12.62
N ALA A 68 -5.49 8.87 13.56
CA ALA A 68 -5.70 9.09 14.99
C ALA A 68 -5.35 10.53 15.40
N SER A 69 -4.21 11.06 14.93
CA SER A 69 -3.78 12.43 15.26
C SER A 69 -4.75 13.49 14.77
N ARG A 70 -5.22 13.36 13.52
CA ARG A 70 -6.22 14.30 12.96
C ARG A 70 -7.53 14.28 13.73
N ALA A 71 -8.02 13.10 14.12
CA ALA A 71 -9.22 12.99 14.95
C ALA A 71 -9.02 13.64 16.33
N ARG A 72 -7.87 13.42 16.97
CA ARG A 72 -7.51 14.05 18.24
C ARG A 72 -7.48 15.58 18.17
N GLU A 73 -6.90 16.13 17.12
CA GLU A 73 -6.83 17.58 16.88
C GLU A 73 -8.23 18.18 16.74
N LYS A 74 -9.11 17.54 15.96
CA LYS A 74 -10.50 17.98 15.79
C LYS A 74 -11.30 17.91 17.11
N LEU A 75 -11.10 16.87 17.92
CA LEU A 75 -11.73 16.79 19.24
C LEU A 75 -11.25 17.90 20.18
N LYS A 76 -9.95 18.20 20.18
CA LYS A 76 -9.37 19.31 20.99
C LYS A 76 -9.92 20.67 20.56
N SER A 77 -10.26 20.86 19.28
CA SER A 77 -10.90 22.10 18.80
C SER A 77 -12.39 22.19 19.11
N GLY A 78 -12.94 21.22 19.86
CA GLY A 78 -14.33 21.24 20.32
C GLY A 78 -15.35 20.68 19.33
N THR A 79 -14.91 19.99 18.27
CA THR A 79 -15.84 19.37 17.31
C THR A 79 -16.63 18.24 18.00
N PRO A 80 -17.97 18.28 18.02
CA PRO A 80 -18.78 17.25 18.63
C PRO A 80 -18.59 15.90 17.95
N SER A 81 -18.35 14.84 18.75
CA SER A 81 -18.19 13.48 18.24
C SER A 81 -18.33 12.47 19.38
N ARG A 82 -18.87 11.28 19.07
CA ARG A 82 -18.88 10.13 20.00
C ARG A 82 -17.48 9.63 20.35
N LEU A 83 -16.48 9.96 19.55
CA LEU A 83 -15.08 9.58 19.76
C LEU A 83 -14.56 10.08 21.11
N TYR A 84 -15.10 11.18 21.64
CA TYR A 84 -14.72 11.68 22.96
C TYR A 84 -15.10 10.69 24.07
N ALA A 85 -16.29 10.10 24.00
CA ALA A 85 -16.73 9.06 24.94
C ALA A 85 -15.99 7.73 24.70
N VAL A 86 -15.78 7.33 23.44
CA VAL A 86 -15.01 6.13 23.07
C VAL A 86 -13.60 6.17 23.65
N ALA A 87 -12.95 7.32 23.61
CA ALA A 87 -11.64 7.53 24.21
C ALA A 87 -11.65 7.65 25.75
N GLY A 88 -12.80 7.46 26.42
CA GLY A 88 -12.95 7.60 27.86
C GLY A 88 -12.64 9.01 28.35
N HIS A 89 -13.01 10.02 27.57
CA HIS A 89 -12.70 11.43 27.76
C HIS A 89 -11.19 11.77 27.72
N HIS A 90 -10.38 10.87 27.17
CA HIS A 90 -8.94 11.00 27.00
C HIS A 90 -8.58 10.91 25.50
N PRO A 91 -8.70 12.00 24.71
CA PRO A 91 -8.47 11.98 23.26
C PRO A 91 -7.12 11.38 22.86
N GLU A 92 -6.11 11.47 23.72
CA GLU A 92 -4.77 10.91 23.48
C GLU A 92 -4.76 9.37 23.34
N ARG A 93 -5.76 8.68 23.86
CA ARG A 93 -5.91 7.21 23.78
C ARG A 93 -6.55 6.74 22.47
N LEU A 94 -7.11 7.67 21.70
CA LEU A 94 -7.82 7.35 20.48
C LEU A 94 -6.88 6.65 19.47
N THR A 95 -7.34 5.56 18.89
CA THR A 95 -6.65 4.82 17.82
C THR A 95 -7.30 5.10 16.47
N ALA A 96 -6.60 4.74 15.38
CA ALA A 96 -7.21 4.77 14.04
C ALA A 96 -8.42 3.86 13.94
N TYR A 97 -8.40 2.73 14.63
CA TYR A 97 -9.51 1.75 14.59
C TYR A 97 -10.78 2.32 15.23
N ASP A 98 -10.65 3.07 16.33
CA ASP A 98 -11.78 3.78 16.94
C ASP A 98 -12.40 4.78 15.96
N VAL A 99 -11.55 5.50 15.21
CA VAL A 99 -12.00 6.46 14.20
C VAL A 99 -12.70 5.76 13.04
N ILE A 100 -12.13 4.66 12.54
CA ILE A 100 -12.73 3.88 11.46
C ILE A 100 -14.10 3.34 11.90
N ASP A 101 -14.17 2.71 13.07
CA ASP A 101 -15.41 2.11 13.57
C ASP A 101 -16.50 3.18 13.82
N ALA A 102 -16.11 4.37 14.30
CA ALA A 102 -17.04 5.49 14.44
C ALA A 102 -17.51 6.03 13.08
N ALA A 103 -16.64 6.08 12.07
CA ALA A 103 -16.98 6.48 10.71
C ALA A 103 -17.96 5.52 10.06
N GLU A 104 -17.75 4.19 10.20
CA GLU A 104 -18.68 3.16 9.72
C GLU A 104 -20.07 3.27 10.39
N GLN A 105 -20.14 3.85 11.60
CA GLN A 105 -21.38 4.14 12.33
C GLN A 105 -21.94 5.55 12.08
N GLY A 106 -21.36 6.31 11.15
CA GLY A 106 -21.84 7.61 10.72
C GLY A 106 -21.50 8.78 11.62
N ASP A 107 -20.46 8.67 12.49
CA ASP A 107 -19.96 9.83 13.24
C ASP A 107 -19.37 10.87 12.29
N ALA A 108 -19.88 12.11 12.33
CA ALA A 108 -19.55 13.13 11.35
C ALA A 108 -18.06 13.51 11.35
N LEU A 109 -17.43 13.63 12.53
CA LEU A 109 -16.00 13.94 12.64
C LEU A 109 -15.16 12.80 12.09
N ALA A 110 -15.49 11.57 12.47
CA ALA A 110 -14.79 10.38 12.01
C ALA A 110 -14.92 10.20 10.47
N CYS A 111 -16.12 10.40 9.94
CA CYS A 111 -16.36 10.42 8.50
C CYS A 111 -15.46 11.43 7.78
N GLU A 112 -15.40 12.68 8.27
CA GLU A 112 -14.56 13.71 7.67
C GLU A 112 -13.06 13.35 7.70
N VAL A 113 -12.59 12.72 8.78
CA VAL A 113 -11.20 12.26 8.89
C VAL A 113 -10.87 11.19 7.87
N ILE A 114 -11.75 10.19 7.72
CA ILE A 114 -11.56 9.09 6.75
C ILE A 114 -11.69 9.60 5.31
N ASP A 115 -12.65 10.47 5.03
CA ASP A 115 -12.83 11.06 3.69
C ASP A 115 -11.60 11.87 3.28
N THR A 116 -11.03 12.65 4.21
CA THR A 116 -9.78 13.40 3.94
C THR A 116 -8.61 12.45 3.63
N ALA A 117 -8.49 11.34 4.37
CA ALA A 117 -7.47 10.34 4.10
C ALA A 117 -7.67 9.70 2.71
N ALA A 118 -8.92 9.39 2.35
CA ALA A 118 -9.27 8.85 1.02
C ALA A 118 -8.98 9.83 -0.12
N GLU A 119 -9.18 11.14 0.09
CA GLU A 119 -8.82 12.17 -0.89
C GLU A 119 -7.31 12.23 -1.16
N HIS A 120 -6.49 12.16 -0.11
CA HIS A 120 -5.04 12.08 -0.26
C HIS A 120 -4.59 10.78 -0.95
N LEU A 121 -5.21 9.65 -0.60
CA LEU A 121 -4.96 8.38 -1.26
C LEU A 121 -5.37 8.43 -2.74
N ALA A 122 -6.47 9.11 -3.09
CA ALA A 122 -6.91 9.24 -4.46
C ALA A 122 -5.91 10.01 -5.35
N ILE A 123 -5.19 10.98 -4.79
CA ILE A 123 -4.09 11.66 -5.52
C ILE A 123 -2.98 10.66 -5.84
N ALA A 124 -2.55 9.87 -4.84
CA ALA A 124 -1.52 8.86 -5.04
C ALA A 124 -1.95 7.78 -6.05
N VAL A 125 -3.16 7.27 -5.92
CA VAL A 125 -3.73 6.25 -6.83
C VAL A 125 -3.88 6.80 -8.24
N GLY A 126 -4.36 8.04 -8.42
CA GLY A 126 -4.44 8.69 -9.73
C GLY A 126 -3.05 8.81 -10.39
N ASN A 127 -2.02 9.17 -9.64
CA ASN A 127 -0.65 9.21 -10.13
C ASN A 127 -0.15 7.82 -10.55
N LEU A 128 -0.43 6.78 -9.77
CA LEU A 128 -0.07 5.40 -10.13
C LEU A 128 -0.79 4.95 -11.41
N ILE A 129 -2.06 5.26 -11.57
CA ILE A 129 -2.82 4.96 -12.80
C ILE A 129 -2.19 5.65 -14.01
N ASN A 130 -1.87 6.93 -13.89
CA ASN A 130 -1.29 7.71 -14.99
C ASN A 130 0.14 7.28 -15.36
N LEU A 131 0.93 6.80 -14.39
CA LEU A 131 2.34 6.43 -14.59
C LEU A 131 2.52 4.97 -15.02
N PHE A 132 1.74 4.05 -14.44
CA PHE A 132 1.93 2.61 -14.60
C PHE A 132 0.84 1.95 -15.45
N ASN A 133 -0.33 2.61 -15.60
CA ASN A 133 -1.49 2.05 -16.31
C ASN A 133 -1.79 0.59 -15.91
N PRO A 134 -1.92 0.28 -14.60
CA PRO A 134 -2.13 -1.09 -14.14
C PRO A 134 -3.54 -1.58 -14.49
N GLU A 135 -3.71 -2.90 -14.60
CA GLU A 135 -5.04 -3.51 -14.73
C GLU A 135 -5.80 -3.49 -13.40
N LYS A 136 -5.06 -3.57 -12.28
CA LYS A 136 -5.67 -3.67 -10.96
C LYS A 136 -4.88 -2.91 -9.89
N ILE A 137 -5.63 -2.22 -9.02
CA ILE A 137 -5.09 -1.66 -7.77
C ILE A 137 -5.85 -2.30 -6.60
N VAL A 138 -5.10 -2.89 -5.67
CA VAL A 138 -5.65 -3.56 -4.50
C VAL A 138 -5.26 -2.78 -3.25
N ILE A 139 -6.26 -2.31 -2.51
CA ILE A 139 -6.06 -1.63 -1.23
C ILE A 139 -6.13 -2.67 -0.12
N GLY A 140 -5.11 -2.70 0.72
CA GLY A 140 -5.00 -3.65 1.83
C GLY A 140 -4.33 -3.04 3.06
N GLY A 141 -3.84 -3.91 3.94
CA GLY A 141 -3.32 -3.53 5.25
C GLY A 141 -4.42 -3.27 6.27
N PRO A 142 -4.07 -3.08 7.56
CA PRO A 142 -5.04 -2.97 8.64
C PRO A 142 -6.09 -1.87 8.46
N VAL A 143 -5.68 -0.69 7.98
CA VAL A 143 -6.57 0.44 7.67
C VAL A 143 -7.39 0.16 6.41
N GLY A 144 -6.72 -0.27 5.31
CA GLY A 144 -7.37 -0.47 4.02
C GLY A 144 -8.42 -1.57 4.03
N ASN A 145 -8.22 -2.62 4.82
CA ASN A 145 -9.17 -3.73 4.94
C ASN A 145 -10.35 -3.41 5.87
N ARG A 146 -10.15 -2.53 6.87
CA ARG A 146 -11.15 -2.26 7.89
C ARG A 146 -12.16 -1.17 7.48
N SER A 147 -11.76 -0.20 6.66
CA SER A 147 -12.60 0.93 6.29
C SER A 147 -13.28 0.76 4.95
N SER A 148 -14.56 0.42 4.95
CA SER A 148 -15.39 0.40 3.75
C SER A 148 -15.60 1.82 3.20
N ARG A 149 -15.70 2.80 4.09
CA ARG A 149 -15.82 4.21 3.74
C ARG A 149 -14.61 4.70 2.96
N LEU A 150 -13.39 4.41 3.43
CA LEU A 150 -12.15 4.79 2.73
C LEU A 150 -12.15 4.25 1.29
N ALA A 151 -12.51 2.98 1.11
CA ALA A 151 -12.55 2.35 -0.21
C ALA A 151 -13.65 2.96 -1.11
N THR A 152 -14.80 3.31 -0.56
CA THR A 152 -15.91 3.93 -1.30
C THR A 152 -15.54 5.35 -1.73
N THR A 153 -15.10 6.19 -0.78
CA THR A 153 -14.68 7.57 -1.06
C THR A 153 -13.49 7.60 -2.04
N LEU A 154 -12.53 6.67 -1.92
CA LEU A 154 -11.44 6.55 -2.87
C LEU A 154 -11.95 6.36 -4.31
N ARG A 155 -12.87 5.41 -4.54
CA ARG A 155 -13.43 5.15 -5.88
C ARG A 155 -14.18 6.35 -6.44
N GLU A 156 -14.84 7.13 -5.60
CA GLU A 156 -15.53 8.37 -6.00
C GLU A 156 -14.56 9.49 -6.39
N LYS A 157 -13.38 9.56 -5.74
CA LYS A 157 -12.42 10.66 -5.93
C LYS A 157 -11.38 10.40 -7.02
N VAL A 158 -11.00 9.15 -7.27
CA VAL A 158 -10.00 8.78 -8.28
C VAL A 158 -10.33 9.29 -9.69
N PRO A 159 -11.60 9.31 -10.16
CA PRO A 159 -11.95 9.84 -11.47
C PRO A 159 -11.56 11.32 -11.70
N TYR A 160 -11.39 12.08 -10.65
CA TYR A 160 -10.93 13.48 -10.72
C TYR A 160 -9.40 13.61 -10.66
N ARG A 161 -8.65 12.50 -10.57
CA ARG A 161 -7.19 12.48 -10.38
C ARG A 161 -6.45 11.70 -11.46
N ALA A 162 -7.14 10.86 -12.22
CA ALA A 162 -6.55 10.06 -13.29
C ALA A 162 -7.11 10.48 -14.66
N MET A 163 -6.33 10.24 -15.71
CA MET A 163 -6.81 10.39 -17.09
C MET A 163 -7.89 9.34 -17.38
N ALA A 164 -8.92 9.75 -18.13
CA ALA A 164 -10.09 8.90 -18.41
C ALA A 164 -9.71 7.56 -19.09
N TYR A 165 -8.78 7.59 -20.05
CA TYR A 165 -8.40 6.39 -20.80
C TYR A 165 -7.69 5.33 -19.92
N PRO A 166 -6.60 5.63 -19.19
CA PRO A 166 -6.02 4.68 -18.24
C PRO A 166 -7.03 4.23 -17.17
N LEU A 167 -7.83 5.15 -16.63
CA LEU A 167 -8.81 4.84 -15.59
C LEU A 167 -9.86 3.82 -16.06
N SER A 168 -10.26 3.85 -17.33
CA SER A 168 -11.28 2.93 -17.86
C SER A 168 -10.85 1.46 -17.85
N ALA A 169 -9.55 1.19 -17.75
CA ALA A 169 -8.97 -0.16 -17.76
C ALA A 169 -8.65 -0.69 -16.36
N VAL A 170 -8.69 0.17 -15.31
CA VAL A 170 -8.26 -0.24 -13.96
C VAL A 170 -9.42 -0.67 -13.08
N GLU A 171 -9.26 -1.82 -12.41
CA GLU A 171 -10.11 -2.26 -11.31
C GLU A 171 -9.51 -1.82 -9.98
N ILE A 172 -10.28 -1.09 -9.13
CA ILE A 172 -9.88 -0.74 -7.77
C ILE A 172 -10.68 -1.57 -6.78
N SER A 173 -10.00 -2.46 -6.06
CA SER A 173 -10.62 -3.39 -5.10
C SER A 173 -9.92 -3.37 -3.74
N THR A 174 -10.54 -4.00 -2.74
CA THR A 174 -9.94 -4.23 -1.43
C THR A 174 -9.38 -5.65 -1.35
N SER A 175 -8.32 -5.84 -0.57
CA SER A 175 -7.70 -7.15 -0.37
C SER A 175 -8.63 -8.11 0.36
N THR A 176 -8.69 -9.34 -0.12
CA THR A 176 -9.39 -10.46 0.53
C THR A 176 -8.48 -11.27 1.46
N LEU A 177 -7.18 -11.00 1.49
CA LEU A 177 -6.20 -11.75 2.28
C LEU A 177 -6.12 -11.29 3.74
N GLY A 178 -6.78 -10.19 4.09
CA GLY A 178 -6.81 -9.66 5.45
C GLY A 178 -5.41 -9.36 6.01
N GLU A 179 -5.25 -9.59 7.31
CA GLU A 179 -3.98 -9.36 8.02
C GLU A 179 -2.87 -10.32 7.62
N GLN A 180 -3.21 -11.45 7.00
CA GLN A 180 -2.24 -12.47 6.58
C GLN A 180 -1.54 -12.15 5.25
N ALA A 181 -1.95 -11.08 4.55
CA ALA A 181 -1.42 -10.72 3.24
C ALA A 181 0.12 -10.66 3.20
N GLY A 182 0.75 -10.06 4.22
CA GLY A 182 2.21 -9.96 4.33
C GLY A 182 2.88 -11.32 4.48
N ALA A 183 2.37 -12.18 5.36
CA ALA A 183 2.92 -13.52 5.59
C ALA A 183 2.76 -14.41 4.34
N ILE A 184 1.60 -14.37 3.70
CA ILE A 184 1.34 -15.10 2.46
C ILE A 184 2.28 -14.61 1.35
N GLY A 185 2.43 -13.31 1.19
CA GLY A 185 3.34 -12.71 0.20
C GLY A 185 4.79 -13.14 0.41
N ALA A 186 5.28 -13.12 1.64
CA ALA A 186 6.63 -13.58 1.98
C ALA A 186 6.82 -15.07 1.66
N ALA A 187 5.86 -15.92 2.00
CA ALA A 187 5.89 -17.35 1.67
C ALA A 187 5.92 -17.60 0.16
N VAL A 188 5.12 -16.87 -0.61
CA VAL A 188 5.11 -16.97 -2.08
C VAL A 188 6.46 -16.58 -2.68
N LEU A 189 7.11 -15.51 -2.20
CA LEU A 189 8.44 -15.10 -2.66
C LEU A 189 9.49 -16.17 -2.43
N VAL A 190 9.48 -16.80 -1.24
CA VAL A 190 10.40 -17.90 -0.92
C VAL A 190 10.17 -19.10 -1.85
N LEU A 191 8.92 -19.49 -2.07
CA LEU A 191 8.58 -20.62 -2.95
C LEU A 191 8.95 -20.33 -4.40
N GLN A 192 8.72 -19.12 -4.91
CA GLN A 192 9.15 -18.72 -6.25
C GLN A 192 10.67 -18.79 -6.40
N ARG A 193 11.41 -18.30 -5.40
CA ARG A 193 12.88 -18.36 -5.42
C ARG A 193 13.40 -19.80 -5.37
N ALA A 194 12.83 -20.64 -4.51
CA ALA A 194 13.17 -22.05 -4.43
C ALA A 194 12.91 -22.78 -5.76
N HIS A 195 11.77 -22.53 -6.39
CA HIS A 195 11.43 -23.08 -7.69
C HIS A 195 12.45 -22.65 -8.76
N GLN A 196 12.83 -21.38 -8.82
CA GLN A 196 13.85 -20.90 -9.76
C GLN A 196 15.20 -21.60 -9.56
N LEU A 197 15.65 -21.73 -8.30
CA LEU A 197 16.93 -22.37 -7.97
C LEU A 197 16.94 -23.88 -8.26
N LEU A 198 15.82 -24.58 -8.03
CA LEU A 198 15.76 -26.03 -8.17
C LEU A 198 15.45 -26.50 -9.61
N PHE A 199 14.68 -25.73 -10.37
CA PHE A 199 14.14 -26.19 -11.64
C PHE A 199 14.55 -25.32 -12.85
N GLN A 200 15.12 -24.13 -12.63
CA GLN A 200 15.57 -23.23 -13.69
C GLN A 200 17.07 -22.95 -13.68
N ALA A 201 17.81 -23.53 -12.71
CA ALA A 201 19.27 -23.50 -12.78
C ALA A 201 19.74 -24.21 -14.06
N PRO A 202 20.61 -23.60 -14.88
CA PRO A 202 21.16 -24.29 -16.04
C PRO A 202 21.84 -25.56 -15.52
N ILE A 203 21.44 -26.72 -16.07
CA ILE A 203 22.15 -27.97 -15.87
C ILE A 203 23.49 -27.76 -16.55
N THR A 204 24.52 -27.36 -15.81
CA THR A 204 25.88 -27.32 -16.32
C THR A 204 26.27 -28.78 -16.55
N PRO A 205 26.44 -29.25 -17.82
CA PRO A 205 26.85 -30.62 -18.01
C PRO A 205 28.23 -30.80 -17.39
N ALA A 206 28.39 -31.85 -16.58
CA ALA A 206 29.60 -32.22 -15.86
C ALA A 206 30.76 -32.62 -16.82
N LYS A 207 31.02 -31.86 -17.86
CA LYS A 207 32.02 -32.14 -18.90
C LYS A 207 33.24 -31.21 -18.87
N ALA A 208 33.31 -30.26 -17.95
CA ALA A 208 34.48 -29.35 -17.89
C ALA A 208 35.59 -29.78 -16.88
N ALA A 209 35.36 -30.82 -16.08
CA ALA A 209 36.36 -31.28 -15.16
C ALA A 209 37.32 -32.36 -15.69
N ALA A 210 37.06 -32.94 -16.84
CA ALA A 210 37.89 -34.02 -17.42
C ALA A 210 39.02 -33.51 -18.34
N ASP A 211 38.97 -32.29 -18.85
CA ASP A 211 39.96 -31.74 -19.77
C ASP A 211 41.11 -30.98 -19.12
N GLN A 212 40.98 -30.59 -17.84
CA GLN A 212 42.07 -29.92 -17.10
C GLN A 212 43.16 -30.91 -16.60
N HIS A 213 42.84 -32.20 -16.49
CA HIS A 213 43.82 -33.19 -16.03
C HIS A 213 44.67 -33.77 -17.17
N ARG A 214 44.37 -33.46 -18.46
CA ARG A 214 45.19 -33.92 -19.62
C ARG A 214 46.22 -32.91 -20.10
N ALA A 215 46.18 -31.67 -19.63
CA ALA A 215 47.14 -30.63 -20.02
C ALA A 215 48.37 -30.48 -19.11
N GLU A 216 48.43 -31.21 -17.99
CA GLU A 216 49.57 -31.15 -17.03
C GLU A 216 50.48 -32.36 -17.11
N THR A 217 50.30 -33.23 -18.12
CA THR A 217 51.19 -34.40 -18.32
C THR A 217 51.69 -34.48 -19.78
N THR A 218 52.25 -33.38 -20.29
CA THR A 218 53.10 -33.41 -21.49
C THR A 218 54.23 -32.42 -21.36
#